data_1650d7a60e81ae58d096e8880b7df00d
#
_entry.id   1650d7a60e81ae58d096e8880b7df00d
#
_cell.length_a   1.000
_cell.length_b   1.000
_cell.length_c   1.000
_cell.angle_alpha   90.00
_cell.angle_beta   90.00
_cell.angle_gamma   90.00
#
_symmetry.space_group_name_H-M   'P 1'
#
loop_
_entity.id
_entity.type
_entity.pdbx_description
1 polymer ?
#
loop_
_entity_poly.entity_id
_entity_poly.type
_entity_poly.pdbx_seq_one_letter_code
_entity_poly.pdbx_strand_id
1 'polypeptide(L)'
;MPATLQHIGEKIHQQGIFTGGPVEFFDQAGRLQLYTLVREGLSPYSKILDVGCGCLRSGYWLVRLLDPGCYFGIEPNQPMLQAGIEHCLTPELLALKRPRFDSNDRFDFSVFETTFDVVVARSIWSHTSKEQIQVMLDHFVERTNPDAFFLASYLPSAWYSRRRRDYRGKKWIGKSHQCEAPGLVHHSKSWIAHQCSVRKLHLRELSDAPFNGQRWLKITKNS
;
A
#
# COMPACT_ATOMS: atom_id res chain seq x y z
N MET A 1 -11.34 -18.01 22.32
CA MET A 1 -11.63 -16.78 21.58
C MET A 1 -10.75 -16.77 20.32
N PRO A 2 -11.24 -16.30 19.17
CA PRO A 2 -10.37 -16.12 18.01
C PRO A 2 -9.23 -15.17 18.37
N ALA A 3 -8.03 -15.44 17.85
CA ALA A 3 -6.87 -14.58 18.08
C ALA A 3 -7.13 -13.17 17.53
N THR A 4 -6.77 -12.14 18.28
CA THR A 4 -6.86 -10.76 17.79
C THR A 4 -5.82 -10.55 16.67
N LEU A 5 -6.05 -9.58 15.79
CA LEU A 5 -5.09 -9.26 14.73
C LEU A 5 -3.72 -8.85 15.31
N GLN A 6 -3.70 -8.21 16.48
CA GLN A 6 -2.46 -7.89 17.18
C GLN A 6 -1.67 -9.16 17.55
N HIS A 7 -2.32 -10.17 18.11
CA HIS A 7 -1.70 -11.45 18.43
C HIS A 7 -1.20 -12.21 17.19
N ILE A 8 -1.94 -12.11 16.07
CA ILE A 8 -1.50 -12.66 14.78
C ILE A 8 -0.20 -11.98 14.32
N GLY A 9 -0.12 -10.66 14.40
CA GLY A 9 1.10 -9.91 14.06
C GLY A 9 2.30 -10.30 14.92
N GLU A 10 2.09 -10.49 16.22
CA GLU A 10 3.13 -10.95 17.16
C GLU A 10 3.62 -12.36 16.80
N LYS A 11 2.71 -13.27 16.46
CA LYS A 11 3.06 -14.62 16.02
C LYS A 11 3.90 -14.62 14.74
N ILE A 12 3.52 -13.82 13.74
CA ILE A 12 4.29 -13.65 12.49
C ILE A 12 5.70 -13.10 12.82
N HIS A 13 5.78 -12.10 13.68
CA HIS A 13 7.04 -11.49 14.09
C HIS A 13 7.97 -12.48 14.80
N GLN A 14 7.42 -13.34 15.68
CA GLN A 14 8.17 -14.40 16.37
C GLN A 14 8.79 -15.43 15.42
N GLN A 15 8.24 -15.58 14.23
CA GLN A 15 8.81 -16.41 13.15
C GLN A 15 9.98 -15.73 12.41
N GLY A 16 10.39 -14.52 12.83
CA GLY A 16 11.46 -13.75 12.19
C GLY A 16 11.00 -13.01 10.93
N ILE A 17 9.70 -12.98 10.65
CA ILE A 17 9.15 -12.34 9.45
C ILE A 17 8.91 -10.84 9.74
N PHE A 18 9.34 -9.99 8.80
CA PHE A 18 9.08 -8.56 8.88
C PHE A 18 7.59 -8.23 8.71
N THR A 19 7.01 -7.46 9.63
CA THR A 19 5.56 -7.16 9.67
C THR A 19 5.18 -5.81 9.05
N GLY A 20 6.12 -5.14 8.35
CA GLY A 20 5.88 -3.85 7.70
C GLY A 20 5.91 -2.66 8.65
N GLY A 21 6.55 -2.79 9.83
CA GLY A 21 6.69 -1.75 10.85
C GLY A 21 6.73 -2.32 12.26
N PRO A 22 6.66 -1.49 13.31
CA PRO A 22 6.62 -1.96 14.69
C PRO A 22 5.42 -2.88 14.91
N VAL A 23 5.68 -4.07 15.46
CA VAL A 23 4.65 -5.12 15.63
C VAL A 23 3.58 -4.73 16.64
N GLU A 24 3.92 -3.95 17.64
CA GLU A 24 3.00 -3.44 18.67
C GLU A 24 1.85 -2.59 18.10
N PHE A 25 1.97 -2.10 16.88
CA PHE A 25 0.94 -1.34 16.18
C PHE A 25 0.30 -2.11 15.03
N PHE A 26 0.48 -3.43 14.97
CA PHE A 26 0.05 -4.22 13.83
C PHE A 26 -1.45 -4.07 13.55
N ASP A 27 -2.29 -4.28 14.54
CA ASP A 27 -3.75 -4.14 14.42
C ASP A 27 -4.18 -2.67 14.23
N GLN A 28 -3.68 -1.76 15.08
CA GLN A 28 -4.02 -0.35 15.01
C GLN A 28 -3.73 0.24 13.63
N ALA A 29 -2.57 -0.09 13.07
CA ALA A 29 -2.17 0.42 11.78
C ALA A 29 -3.04 -0.13 10.63
N GLY A 30 -3.49 -1.40 10.72
CA GLY A 30 -4.43 -1.99 9.76
C GLY A 30 -5.80 -1.31 9.80
N ARG A 31 -6.33 -1.08 11.01
CA ARG A 31 -7.62 -0.39 11.20
C ARG A 31 -7.60 1.06 10.75
N LEU A 32 -6.52 1.79 11.03
CA LEU A 32 -6.39 3.19 10.57
C LEU A 32 -6.36 3.27 9.04
N GLN A 33 -5.71 2.34 8.36
CA GLN A 33 -5.72 2.30 6.90
C GLN A 33 -7.13 2.00 6.37
N LEU A 34 -7.83 1.01 6.94
CA LEU A 34 -9.23 0.72 6.57
C LEU A 34 -10.11 1.96 6.77
N TYR A 35 -10.02 2.60 7.94
CA TYR A 35 -10.81 3.80 8.25
C TYR A 35 -10.59 4.90 7.21
N THR A 36 -9.32 5.16 6.86
CA THR A 36 -8.99 6.17 5.85
C THR A 36 -9.57 5.81 4.49
N LEU A 37 -9.45 4.55 4.06
CA LEU A 37 -9.98 4.08 2.78
C LEU A 37 -11.52 4.22 2.71
N VAL A 38 -12.24 3.79 3.75
CA VAL A 38 -13.70 3.88 3.82
C VAL A 38 -14.17 5.34 3.81
N ARG A 39 -13.51 6.19 4.60
CA ARG A 39 -13.83 7.63 4.62
C ARG A 39 -13.59 8.29 3.27
N GLU A 40 -12.59 7.85 2.52
CA GLU A 40 -12.30 8.40 1.19
C GLU A 40 -13.13 7.78 0.06
N GLY A 41 -14.00 6.81 0.35
CA GLY A 41 -14.98 6.30 -0.60
C GLY A 41 -14.88 4.81 -0.94
N LEU A 42 -14.02 4.02 -0.24
CA LEU A 42 -14.03 2.57 -0.41
C LEU A 42 -15.38 2.00 0.02
N SER A 43 -16.00 1.23 -0.85
CA SER A 43 -17.23 0.47 -0.58
C SER A 43 -16.98 -1.04 -0.65
N PRO A 44 -17.89 -1.89 -0.14
CA PRO A 44 -17.76 -3.33 -0.28
C PRO A 44 -17.63 -3.83 -1.73
N TYR A 45 -18.21 -3.12 -2.69
CA TYR A 45 -18.19 -3.46 -4.11
C TYR A 45 -16.93 -3.01 -4.85
N SER A 46 -16.11 -2.17 -4.21
CA SER A 46 -14.91 -1.62 -4.83
C SER A 46 -13.84 -2.69 -5.04
N LYS A 47 -13.35 -2.83 -6.27
CA LYS A 47 -12.14 -3.59 -6.55
C LYS A 47 -10.93 -2.78 -6.09
N ILE A 48 -10.26 -3.26 -5.05
CA ILE A 48 -9.06 -2.61 -4.50
C ILE A 48 -7.79 -3.35 -4.91
N LEU A 49 -6.77 -2.60 -5.29
CA LEU A 49 -5.39 -3.07 -5.42
C LEU A 49 -4.55 -2.55 -4.24
N ASP A 50 -4.09 -3.45 -3.39
CA ASP A 50 -3.20 -3.19 -2.25
C ASP A 50 -1.74 -3.44 -2.66
N VAL A 51 -1.03 -2.36 -2.99
CA VAL A 51 0.36 -2.39 -3.47
C VAL A 51 1.30 -2.45 -2.27
N GLY A 52 2.07 -3.53 -2.16
CA GLY A 52 2.87 -3.84 -0.98
C GLY A 52 1.99 -4.29 0.18
N CYS A 53 1.10 -5.26 -0.08
CA CYS A 53 0.13 -5.73 0.91
C CYS A 53 0.78 -6.43 2.12
N GLY A 54 2.06 -6.78 2.04
CA GLY A 54 2.86 -7.35 3.11
C GLY A 54 2.26 -8.63 3.67
N CYS A 55 2.32 -8.78 4.99
CA CYS A 55 1.68 -9.88 5.71
C CYS A 55 0.19 -9.62 6.00
N LEU A 56 -0.49 -8.91 5.12
CA LEU A 56 -1.94 -8.65 5.15
C LEU A 56 -2.44 -7.91 6.39
N ARG A 57 -1.65 -7.03 6.97
CA ARG A 57 -2.07 -6.22 8.11
C ARG A 57 -3.36 -5.43 7.84
N SER A 58 -3.46 -4.79 6.68
CA SER A 58 -4.69 -4.15 6.21
C SER A 58 -5.60 -5.13 5.49
N GLY A 59 -5.02 -6.09 4.79
CA GLY A 59 -5.72 -7.15 4.07
C GLY A 59 -6.64 -7.97 4.97
N TYR A 60 -6.29 -8.16 6.26
CA TYR A 60 -7.15 -8.79 7.25
C TYR A 60 -8.55 -8.15 7.31
N TRP A 61 -8.60 -6.81 7.33
CA TRP A 61 -9.84 -6.05 7.38
C TRP A 61 -10.49 -5.90 6.01
N LEU A 62 -9.68 -5.63 4.99
CA LEU A 62 -10.16 -5.39 3.62
C LEU A 62 -10.82 -6.63 3.03
N VAL A 63 -10.21 -7.81 3.15
CA VAL A 63 -10.80 -9.06 2.66
C VAL A 63 -12.15 -9.36 3.33
N ARG A 64 -12.31 -9.02 4.60
CA ARG A 64 -13.58 -9.23 5.32
C ARG A 64 -14.67 -8.24 4.90
N LEU A 65 -14.30 -6.98 4.66
CA LEU A 65 -15.23 -5.93 4.24
C LEU A 65 -15.73 -6.13 2.80
N LEU A 66 -14.80 -6.43 1.89
CA LEU A 66 -15.07 -6.42 0.45
C LEU A 66 -15.88 -7.63 -0.01
N ASP A 67 -16.61 -7.47 -1.09
CA ASP A 67 -17.30 -8.56 -1.77
C ASP A 67 -16.31 -9.57 -2.38
N PRO A 68 -16.78 -10.80 -2.67
CA PRO A 68 -15.95 -11.84 -3.27
C PRO A 68 -15.27 -11.37 -4.58
N GLY A 69 -13.95 -11.59 -4.68
CA GLY A 69 -13.16 -11.22 -5.86
C GLY A 69 -12.82 -9.74 -5.98
N CYS A 70 -13.04 -8.94 -4.91
CA CYS A 70 -12.76 -7.50 -4.92
C CYS A 70 -11.42 -7.10 -4.26
N TYR A 71 -10.69 -8.03 -3.65
CA TYR A 71 -9.37 -7.75 -3.09
C TYR A 71 -8.26 -8.31 -3.97
N PHE A 72 -7.29 -7.46 -4.29
CA PHE A 72 -6.08 -7.79 -5.05
C PHE A 72 -4.87 -7.25 -4.30
N GLY A 73 -3.82 -8.07 -4.14
CA GLY A 73 -2.61 -7.68 -3.42
C GLY A 73 -1.35 -7.97 -4.23
N ILE A 74 -0.42 -7.02 -4.26
CA ILE A 74 0.93 -7.22 -4.80
C ILE A 74 1.92 -7.19 -3.64
N GLU A 75 2.73 -8.26 -3.48
CA GLU A 75 3.81 -8.33 -2.50
C GLU A 75 4.95 -9.20 -3.00
N PRO A 76 6.11 -8.63 -3.36
CA PRO A 76 7.24 -9.41 -3.86
C PRO A 76 7.93 -10.27 -2.79
N ASN A 77 7.79 -9.94 -1.50
CA ASN A 77 8.31 -10.75 -0.41
C ASN A 77 7.40 -11.95 -0.13
N GLN A 78 7.66 -13.06 -0.84
CA GLN A 78 6.86 -14.28 -0.75
C GLN A 78 6.71 -14.82 0.69
N PRO A 79 7.76 -14.95 1.52
CA PRO A 79 7.61 -15.37 2.91
C PRO A 79 6.66 -14.48 3.71
N MET A 80 6.71 -13.16 3.49
CA MET A 80 5.86 -12.19 4.16
C MET A 80 4.39 -12.34 3.73
N LEU A 81 4.14 -12.46 2.43
CA LEU A 81 2.80 -12.68 1.88
C LEU A 81 2.21 -14.01 2.37
N GLN A 82 2.99 -15.10 2.30
CA GLN A 82 2.54 -16.43 2.73
C GLN A 82 2.15 -16.46 4.20
N ALA A 83 2.96 -15.86 5.07
CA ALA A 83 2.62 -15.73 6.49
C ALA A 83 1.32 -14.94 6.72
N GLY A 84 1.11 -13.87 5.93
CA GLY A 84 -0.14 -13.12 5.94
C GLY A 84 -1.34 -13.98 5.54
N ILE A 85 -1.24 -14.73 4.47
CA ILE A 85 -2.31 -15.62 4.00
C ILE A 85 -2.61 -16.68 5.07
N GLU A 86 -1.58 -17.35 5.60
CA GLU A 86 -1.74 -18.43 6.57
C GLU A 86 -2.36 -17.99 7.89
N HIS A 87 -1.94 -16.83 8.41
CA HIS A 87 -2.33 -16.39 9.74
C HIS A 87 -3.50 -15.39 9.77
N CYS A 88 -3.70 -14.61 8.71
CA CYS A 88 -4.77 -13.61 8.65
C CYS A 88 -6.05 -14.10 7.97
N LEU A 89 -5.98 -15.13 7.12
CA LEU A 89 -7.11 -15.60 6.32
C LEU A 89 -7.36 -17.10 6.63
N THR A 90 -8.60 -17.46 6.96
CA THR A 90 -8.98 -18.87 7.11
C THR A 90 -9.26 -19.49 5.73
N PRO A 91 -9.16 -20.83 5.57
CA PRO A 91 -9.51 -21.50 4.32
C PRO A 91 -10.93 -21.18 3.83
N GLU A 92 -11.89 -21.07 4.75
CA GLU A 92 -13.28 -20.73 4.44
C GLU A 92 -13.39 -19.29 3.93
N LEU A 93 -12.64 -18.36 4.53
CA LEU A 93 -12.61 -16.97 4.10
C LEU A 93 -11.94 -16.82 2.73
N LEU A 94 -10.88 -17.56 2.47
CA LEU A 94 -10.23 -17.62 1.16
C LEU A 94 -11.18 -18.14 0.08
N ALA A 95 -11.89 -19.23 0.35
CA ALA A 95 -12.86 -19.81 -0.57
C ALA A 95 -14.04 -18.85 -0.82
N LEU A 96 -14.53 -18.19 0.22
CA LEU A 96 -15.66 -17.25 0.12
C LEU A 96 -15.26 -15.98 -0.60
N LYS A 97 -14.17 -15.33 -0.18
CA LYS A 97 -13.78 -13.98 -0.63
C LYS A 97 -12.93 -13.98 -1.89
N ARG A 98 -12.22 -15.07 -2.18
CA ARG A 98 -11.40 -15.26 -3.38
C ARG A 98 -10.44 -14.09 -3.66
N PRO A 99 -9.64 -13.66 -2.64
CA PRO A 99 -8.63 -12.63 -2.87
C PRO A 99 -7.59 -13.14 -3.88
N ARG A 100 -7.02 -12.23 -4.66
CA ARG A 100 -5.99 -12.56 -5.65
C ARG A 100 -4.68 -11.89 -5.27
N PHE A 101 -3.57 -12.60 -5.44
CA PHE A 101 -2.23 -12.12 -5.10
C PHE A 101 -1.26 -12.31 -6.25
N ASP A 102 -0.31 -11.39 -6.36
CA ASP A 102 0.81 -11.45 -7.29
C ASP A 102 2.10 -11.02 -6.61
N SER A 103 3.22 -11.50 -7.10
CA SER A 103 4.54 -11.27 -6.49
C SER A 103 5.47 -10.41 -7.34
N ASN A 104 4.96 -9.69 -8.33
CA ASN A 104 5.83 -8.83 -9.13
C ASN A 104 6.41 -7.69 -8.29
N ASP A 105 7.66 -7.34 -8.58
CA ASP A 105 8.42 -6.27 -7.96
C ASP A 105 8.50 -4.98 -8.83
N ARG A 106 7.78 -4.99 -9.97
CA ARG A 106 7.80 -3.93 -10.97
C ARG A 106 6.61 -2.99 -10.89
N PHE A 107 5.73 -3.20 -9.88
CA PHE A 107 4.46 -2.46 -9.74
C PHE A 107 3.55 -2.59 -10.97
N ASP A 108 3.56 -3.76 -11.61
CA ASP A 108 2.71 -4.06 -12.76
C ASP A 108 1.30 -4.43 -12.30
N PHE A 109 0.34 -3.53 -12.51
CA PHE A 109 -1.06 -3.75 -12.15
C PHE A 109 -1.81 -4.60 -13.20
N SER A 110 -1.24 -4.78 -14.38
CA SER A 110 -1.87 -5.52 -15.49
C SER A 110 -1.97 -7.02 -15.25
N VAL A 111 -1.16 -7.56 -14.34
CA VAL A 111 -1.10 -9.01 -14.00
C VAL A 111 -2.45 -9.59 -13.58
N PHE A 112 -3.39 -8.76 -13.12
CA PHE A 112 -4.70 -9.20 -12.69
C PHE A 112 -5.77 -9.20 -13.80
N GLU A 113 -5.47 -8.66 -14.99
CA GLU A 113 -6.38 -8.58 -16.14
C GLU A 113 -7.75 -7.96 -15.80
N THR A 114 -7.76 -6.93 -14.94
CA THR A 114 -8.96 -6.20 -14.51
C THR A 114 -8.65 -4.72 -14.33
N THR A 115 -9.69 -3.92 -14.10
CA THR A 115 -9.57 -2.53 -13.66
C THR A 115 -9.95 -2.39 -12.20
N PHE A 116 -9.43 -1.36 -11.54
CA PHE A 116 -9.62 -1.12 -10.12
C PHE A 116 -10.39 0.18 -9.86
N ASP A 117 -11.14 0.21 -8.76
CA ASP A 117 -11.81 1.39 -8.25
C ASP A 117 -10.93 2.13 -7.23
N VAL A 118 -10.10 1.37 -6.53
CA VAL A 118 -9.19 1.90 -5.50
C VAL A 118 -7.82 1.27 -5.65
N VAL A 119 -6.79 2.10 -5.61
CA VAL A 119 -5.40 1.65 -5.43
C VAL A 119 -4.91 2.20 -4.09
N VAL A 120 -4.22 1.39 -3.30
CA VAL A 120 -3.57 1.84 -2.06
C VAL A 120 -2.12 1.41 -2.03
N ALA A 121 -1.22 2.33 -1.64
CA ALA A 121 0.21 2.07 -1.44
C ALA A 121 0.67 2.71 -0.12
N ARG A 122 0.51 1.96 0.98
CA ARG A 122 0.92 2.44 2.29
C ARG A 122 2.37 2.10 2.58
N SER A 123 3.16 3.09 2.92
CA SER A 123 4.60 2.94 3.21
C SER A 123 5.42 2.37 2.04
N ILE A 124 4.91 2.52 0.82
CA ILE A 124 5.62 2.10 -0.40
C ILE A 124 6.46 3.27 -0.92
N TRP A 125 5.88 4.45 -1.08
CA TRP A 125 6.61 5.61 -1.59
C TRP A 125 7.72 6.11 -0.65
N SER A 126 7.70 5.72 0.61
CA SER A 126 8.81 5.93 1.55
C SER A 126 10.01 5.00 1.33
N HIS A 127 9.97 4.14 0.32
CA HIS A 127 11.02 3.18 -0.02
C HIS A 127 11.36 3.16 -1.52
N THR A 128 10.53 3.74 -2.38
CA THR A 128 10.66 3.66 -3.84
C THR A 128 11.48 4.81 -4.43
N SER A 129 12.03 4.58 -5.62
CA SER A 129 12.58 5.64 -6.45
C SER A 129 11.47 6.48 -7.12
N LYS A 130 11.88 7.59 -7.74
CA LYS A 130 10.98 8.44 -8.52
C LYS A 130 10.42 7.71 -9.74
N GLU A 131 11.24 6.92 -10.41
CA GLU A 131 10.86 6.10 -11.55
C GLU A 131 9.79 5.08 -11.16
N GLN A 132 9.94 4.44 -10.01
CA GLN A 132 8.93 3.48 -9.50
C GLN A 132 7.60 4.17 -9.16
N ILE A 133 7.62 5.40 -8.60
CA ILE A 133 6.41 6.19 -8.40
C ILE A 133 5.75 6.53 -9.73
N GLN A 134 6.53 6.91 -10.75
CA GLN A 134 6.00 7.18 -12.09
C GLN A 134 5.31 5.95 -12.69
N VAL A 135 5.93 4.77 -12.59
CA VAL A 135 5.32 3.50 -13.03
C VAL A 135 3.96 3.27 -12.35
N MET A 136 3.87 3.43 -11.03
CA MET A 136 2.60 3.28 -10.31
C MET A 136 1.54 4.30 -10.77
N LEU A 137 1.93 5.54 -11.05
CA LEU A 137 1.01 6.56 -11.57
C LEU A 137 0.56 6.26 -13.00
N ASP A 138 1.44 5.74 -13.86
CA ASP A 138 1.10 5.33 -15.23
C ASP A 138 0.11 4.16 -15.20
N HIS A 139 0.38 3.13 -14.43
CA HIS A 139 -0.55 2.02 -14.24
C HIS A 139 -1.88 2.45 -13.59
N PHE A 140 -1.86 3.44 -12.68
CA PHE A 140 -3.11 3.98 -12.13
C PHE A 140 -3.97 4.61 -13.25
N VAL A 141 -3.37 5.37 -14.16
CA VAL A 141 -4.11 5.94 -15.31
C VAL A 141 -4.69 4.84 -16.19
N GLU A 142 -3.91 3.81 -16.50
CA GLU A 142 -4.25 2.77 -17.48
C GLU A 142 -5.19 1.69 -16.94
N ARG A 143 -5.05 1.34 -15.65
CA ARG A 143 -5.66 0.14 -15.06
C ARG A 143 -6.76 0.44 -14.03
N THR A 144 -7.26 1.67 -13.99
CA THR A 144 -8.35 2.02 -13.07
C THR A 144 -9.54 2.62 -13.79
N ASN A 145 -10.70 2.51 -13.15
CA ASN A 145 -11.96 3.08 -13.63
C ASN A 145 -11.91 4.63 -13.60
N PRO A 146 -12.80 5.35 -14.31
CA PRO A 146 -12.79 6.82 -14.34
C PRO A 146 -12.86 7.48 -12.97
N ASP A 147 -13.74 7.00 -12.08
CA ASP A 147 -13.96 7.55 -10.74
C ASP A 147 -13.03 6.97 -9.66
N ALA A 148 -12.01 6.21 -10.08
CA ALA A 148 -11.06 5.58 -9.18
C ALA A 148 -10.20 6.60 -8.42
N PHE A 149 -9.75 6.21 -7.22
CA PHE A 149 -8.74 6.97 -6.50
C PHE A 149 -7.54 6.12 -6.09
N PHE A 150 -6.38 6.76 -6.02
CA PHE A 150 -5.15 6.18 -5.49
C PHE A 150 -4.81 6.84 -4.15
N LEU A 151 -4.73 6.05 -3.10
CA LEU A 151 -4.32 6.50 -1.77
C LEU A 151 -2.88 6.06 -1.51
N ALA A 152 -1.93 6.98 -1.63
CA ALA A 152 -0.52 6.72 -1.40
C ALA A 152 0.00 7.45 -0.16
N SER A 153 0.84 6.80 0.65
CA SER A 153 1.54 7.48 1.73
C SER A 153 3.00 7.73 1.38
N TYR A 154 3.53 8.90 1.77
CA TYR A 154 4.90 9.32 1.51
C TYR A 154 5.51 10.07 2.69
N LEU A 155 6.83 10.18 2.72
CA LEU A 155 7.56 11.05 3.64
C LEU A 155 7.93 12.35 2.91
N PRO A 156 7.46 13.51 3.39
CA PRO A 156 7.78 14.77 2.75
C PRO A 156 9.25 15.13 2.91
N SER A 157 9.89 15.53 1.82
CA SER A 157 11.24 16.09 1.88
C SER A 157 11.24 17.50 2.48
N ALA A 158 12.37 17.86 3.10
CA ALA A 158 12.58 19.20 3.66
C ALA A 158 13.92 19.74 3.16
N TRP A 159 13.89 20.89 2.48
CA TRP A 159 15.09 21.51 1.88
C TRP A 159 16.15 21.93 2.92
N TYR A 160 15.71 22.24 4.14
CA TYR A 160 16.58 22.64 5.26
C TYR A 160 17.17 21.47 6.06
N SER A 161 16.77 20.23 5.75
CA SER A 161 17.20 19.05 6.51
C SER A 161 18.00 18.09 5.64
N ARG A 162 19.28 17.85 6.01
CA ARG A 162 20.11 16.85 5.33
C ARG A 162 19.51 15.44 5.40
N ARG A 163 18.80 15.09 6.48
CA ARG A 163 18.18 13.78 6.70
C ARG A 163 16.89 13.58 5.90
N ARG A 164 16.23 14.68 5.47
CA ARG A 164 14.96 14.66 4.73
C ARG A 164 15.12 15.17 3.30
N ARG A 165 16.29 14.98 2.71
CA ARG A 165 16.51 15.39 1.31
C ARG A 165 15.63 14.59 0.36
N ASP A 166 15.21 15.25 -0.70
CA ASP A 166 14.49 14.64 -1.80
C ASP A 166 15.34 13.53 -2.44
N TYR A 167 14.79 12.30 -2.47
CA TYR A 167 15.50 11.13 -2.94
C TYR A 167 15.72 11.20 -4.46
N ARG A 168 16.94 10.93 -4.89
CA ARG A 168 17.36 10.94 -6.30
C ARG A 168 17.97 9.62 -6.76
N GLY A 169 17.99 8.62 -5.87
CA GLY A 169 18.47 7.28 -6.21
C GLY A 169 17.45 6.52 -7.05
N LYS A 170 17.92 5.49 -7.73
CA LYS A 170 17.11 4.66 -8.64
C LYS A 170 16.65 3.34 -8.05
N LYS A 171 17.11 3.01 -6.84
CA LYS A 171 16.86 1.71 -6.20
C LYS A 171 15.79 1.81 -5.12
N TRP A 172 15.13 0.72 -4.86
CA TRP A 172 14.34 0.51 -3.66
C TRP A 172 15.21 0.60 -2.40
N ILE A 173 14.71 1.23 -1.34
CA ILE A 173 15.36 1.34 -0.03
C ILE A 173 14.42 0.78 1.04
N GLY A 174 14.76 -0.34 1.68
CA GLY A 174 13.92 -0.91 2.73
C GLY A 174 14.25 -2.35 3.06
N LYS A 175 13.55 -2.92 4.03
CA LYS A 175 13.80 -4.27 4.55
C LYS A 175 12.89 -5.36 3.97
N SER A 176 11.89 -4.99 3.18
CA SER A 176 10.83 -5.94 2.82
C SER A 176 11.25 -6.97 1.79
N HIS A 177 12.16 -6.65 0.88
CA HIS A 177 12.75 -7.61 -0.07
C HIS A 177 14.07 -7.05 -0.58
N GLN A 178 14.90 -7.90 -1.14
CA GLN A 178 16.21 -7.69 -1.77
C GLN A 178 16.74 -6.24 -1.77
N CYS A 179 16.97 -5.67 -0.60
CA CYS A 179 17.49 -4.34 -0.44
C CYS A 179 18.81 -4.38 0.29
N GLU A 180 19.86 -3.88 -0.34
CA GLU A 180 21.20 -3.78 0.25
C GLU A 180 21.31 -2.67 1.31
N ALA A 181 20.37 -1.71 1.31
CA ALA A 181 20.39 -0.57 2.22
C ALA A 181 19.07 -0.41 2.98
N PRO A 182 19.03 -0.65 4.31
CA PRO A 182 17.87 -0.32 5.12
C PRO A 182 17.70 1.19 5.21
N GLY A 183 16.46 1.67 5.19
CA GLY A 183 16.20 3.09 5.32
C GLY A 183 14.84 3.53 4.84
N LEU A 184 14.65 4.83 4.86
CA LEU A 184 13.47 5.52 4.38
C LEU A 184 13.91 6.65 3.44
N VAL A 185 13.12 6.87 2.40
CA VAL A 185 13.34 7.96 1.45
C VAL A 185 12.25 9.00 1.54
N HIS A 186 12.59 10.24 1.22
CA HIS A 186 11.70 11.38 1.26
C HIS A 186 11.50 11.91 -0.15
N HIS A 187 10.29 12.36 -0.46
CA HIS A 187 9.96 12.92 -1.77
C HIS A 187 9.41 14.34 -1.64
N SER A 188 9.76 15.18 -2.63
CA SER A 188 9.21 16.52 -2.76
C SER A 188 7.74 16.46 -3.17
N LYS A 189 6.85 17.09 -2.39
CA LYS A 189 5.43 17.21 -2.72
C LYS A 189 5.22 17.91 -4.07
N SER A 190 6.02 18.96 -4.35
CA SER A 190 5.94 19.67 -5.62
C SER A 190 6.32 18.79 -6.81
N TRP A 191 7.31 17.89 -6.65
CA TRP A 191 7.64 16.92 -7.68
C TRP A 191 6.48 15.93 -7.90
N ILE A 192 5.89 15.39 -6.83
CA ILE A 192 4.73 14.48 -6.95
C ILE A 192 3.57 15.21 -7.64
N ALA A 193 3.26 16.43 -7.23
CA ALA A 193 2.20 17.22 -7.84
C ALA A 193 2.44 17.46 -9.35
N HIS A 194 3.68 17.74 -9.74
CA HIS A 194 4.06 17.83 -11.14
C HIS A 194 3.82 16.51 -11.89
N GLN A 195 4.21 15.37 -11.30
CA GLN A 195 3.99 14.04 -11.92
C GLN A 195 2.50 13.72 -12.10
N CYS A 196 1.67 14.13 -11.14
CA CYS A 196 0.21 14.02 -11.28
C CYS A 196 -0.31 14.94 -12.40
N SER A 197 0.12 16.20 -12.42
CA SER A 197 -0.32 17.20 -13.42
C SER A 197 -0.04 16.76 -14.86
N VAL A 198 1.17 16.25 -15.16
CA VAL A 198 1.53 15.79 -16.51
C VAL A 198 0.71 14.58 -16.97
N ARG A 199 0.09 13.85 -16.04
CA ARG A 199 -0.81 12.72 -16.27
C ARG A 199 -2.29 13.09 -16.20
N LYS A 200 -2.60 14.38 -16.09
CA LYS A 200 -3.97 14.91 -15.90
C LYS A 200 -4.66 14.33 -14.67
N LEU A 201 -3.90 14.13 -13.60
CA LEU A 201 -4.39 13.65 -12.31
C LEU A 201 -4.50 14.82 -11.33
N HIS A 202 -5.52 14.79 -10.50
CA HIS A 202 -5.69 15.70 -9.36
C HIS A 202 -5.06 15.11 -8.10
N LEU A 203 -4.33 15.93 -7.33
CA LEU A 203 -3.67 15.54 -6.08
C LEU A 203 -4.22 16.32 -4.91
N ARG A 204 -4.66 15.63 -3.86
CA ARG A 204 -5.06 16.22 -2.57
C ARG A 204 -4.30 15.54 -1.44
N GLU A 205 -3.64 16.31 -0.58
CA GLU A 205 -3.08 15.80 0.67
C GLU A 205 -4.18 15.73 1.74
N LEU A 206 -4.28 14.62 2.43
CA LEU A 206 -5.25 14.44 3.51
C LEU A 206 -4.73 15.06 4.82
N SER A 207 -5.67 15.59 5.62
CA SER A 207 -5.36 16.21 6.92
C SER A 207 -5.03 15.20 8.02
N ASP A 208 -5.33 13.92 7.81
CA ASP A 208 -5.06 12.89 8.80
C ASP A 208 -3.58 12.77 9.09
N ALA A 209 -3.25 12.70 10.36
CA ALA A 209 -1.90 12.37 10.80
C ALA A 209 -1.61 10.90 10.45
N PRO A 210 -0.70 10.66 9.55
CA PRO A 210 -0.31 9.32 9.24
C PRO A 210 0.62 8.79 10.32
N PHE A 211 0.65 7.49 10.39
CA PHE A 211 1.58 6.77 11.23
C PHE A 211 3.04 7.05 10.81
N ASN A 212 3.92 7.28 11.77
CA ASN A 212 5.38 7.48 11.55
C ASN A 212 5.77 8.69 10.67
N GLY A 213 5.04 9.80 10.75
CA GLY A 213 5.38 11.04 10.03
C GLY A 213 5.12 11.00 8.51
N GLN A 214 4.55 9.91 8.01
CA GLN A 214 4.09 9.85 6.62
C GLN A 214 2.83 10.72 6.44
N ARG A 215 2.53 11.10 5.21
CA ARG A 215 1.34 11.83 4.83
C ARG A 215 0.58 11.10 3.73
N TRP A 216 -0.74 11.14 3.80
CA TRP A 216 -1.59 10.57 2.77
C TRP A 216 -1.84 11.54 1.63
N LEU A 217 -1.73 11.02 0.42
CA LEU A 217 -2.12 11.68 -0.81
C LEU A 217 -3.28 10.90 -1.42
N LYS A 218 -4.37 11.59 -1.72
CA LYS A 218 -5.44 11.08 -2.58
C LYS A 218 -5.23 11.63 -3.98
N ILE A 219 -5.13 10.74 -4.94
CA ILE A 219 -4.94 11.04 -6.36
C ILE A 219 -6.14 10.53 -7.12
N THR A 220 -6.74 11.35 -7.95
CA THR A 220 -7.91 11.01 -8.78
C THR A 220 -7.67 11.40 -10.23
N LYS A 221 -8.41 10.79 -11.14
CA LYS A 221 -8.46 11.27 -12.53
C LYS A 221 -9.23 12.60 -12.57
N ASN A 222 -8.87 13.47 -13.48
CA ASN A 222 -9.70 14.65 -13.78
C ASN A 222 -10.95 14.16 -14.53
N SER A 223 -12.10 14.45 -13.98
CA SER A 223 -13.40 14.31 -14.65
C SER A 223 -13.54 15.31 -15.78
#